data_e7e9a4aad603d27e8d37b9c549db89e7
#
_entry.id   e7e9a4aad603d27e8d37b9c549db89e7
#
_cell.length_a   1.000
_cell.length_b   1.000
_cell.length_c   1.000
_cell.angle_alpha   90.00
_cell.angle_beta   90.00
_cell.angle_gamma   90.00
#
_symmetry.space_group_name_H-M   'P 1'
#
loop_
_entity.id
_entity.type
_entity.pdbx_description
1 polymer ?
#
loop_
_entity_poly.entity_id
_entity_poly.type
_entity_poly.pdbx_seq_one_letter_code
_entity_poly.pdbx_strand_id
1 'polypeptide(L)'
;MPQRKNTKLKVAMLGHKRIPSREGGVEIVVGELATRMVASGYDVTCFNRGGHHVSGADFDEKALSEYKGVKLKQVFTVDVKGLAAMTSSFFASVKAAFGRFDVVHFHAEGPCAMLWLPKLFGKRCIATVHGLDHQRAKWGKLASLYIFAGEKCAVKFADEIIVLSENMQKYFDDTYSRKTVFIPNGVNKNTPVSAEEITEKFNLKKDGYILYLGRLVPEKGIHYLIDAFKGIDTDKKLVIAGGASDSTEYADDLKKSSCDNIVFTDFVKGRLLEELYSNAYLYVLPSDLEGMPLSLLEAMSYGNCCVTSDIYECESVVGEYGVTFKKGDVNDLKEKLEWLLSNPDIVEKYKSRSSDYVCNKFNWDEVTKKTLDLYYGEER
;
A
#
# COMPACT_ATOMS: atom_id res chain seq x y z
N MET A 1 31.25 2.97 25.46
CA MET A 1 30.82 1.58 25.20
C MET A 1 31.63 1.03 24.05
N PRO A 2 32.09 -0.23 24.06
CA PRO A 2 32.94 -0.72 22.99
C PRO A 2 32.19 -0.71 21.68
N GLN A 3 32.78 -0.16 20.64
CA GLN A 3 32.35 -0.20 19.24
C GLN A 3 31.96 -1.65 18.90
N ARG A 4 30.64 -1.92 18.70
CA ARG A 4 30.19 -3.18 18.11
C ARG A 4 30.66 -3.20 16.65
N LYS A 5 31.88 -3.67 16.47
CA LYS A 5 32.47 -3.93 15.15
C LYS A 5 31.55 -4.90 14.40
N ASN A 6 30.99 -4.46 13.29
CA ASN A 6 30.59 -5.24 12.09
C ASN A 6 29.54 -6.36 12.23
N THR A 7 28.76 -6.45 13.27
CA THR A 7 27.61 -7.38 13.28
C THR A 7 26.36 -6.64 12.83
N LYS A 8 25.85 -7.01 11.66
CA LYS A 8 24.59 -6.47 11.15
C LYS A 8 23.44 -6.86 12.09
N LEU A 9 22.52 -5.94 12.31
CA LEU A 9 21.39 -6.09 13.23
C LEU A 9 20.46 -7.24 12.80
N LYS A 10 19.87 -7.89 13.79
CA LYS A 10 18.78 -8.87 13.60
C LYS A 10 17.44 -8.17 13.75
N VAL A 11 16.64 -8.20 12.69
CA VAL A 11 15.40 -7.46 12.60
C VAL A 11 14.21 -8.41 12.61
N ALA A 12 13.22 -8.14 13.44
CA ALA A 12 11.91 -8.76 13.40
C ALA A 12 10.90 -7.79 12.76
N MET A 13 10.17 -8.21 11.74
CA MET A 13 9.08 -7.44 11.14
C MET A 13 7.75 -8.12 11.41
N LEU A 14 6.75 -7.36 11.81
CA LEU A 14 5.41 -7.86 12.12
C LEU A 14 4.32 -6.81 11.83
N GLY A 15 3.06 -7.26 11.78
CA GLY A 15 1.90 -6.40 11.50
C GLY A 15 1.29 -6.61 10.12
N HIS A 16 2.03 -7.12 9.16
CA HIS A 16 1.54 -7.57 7.87
C HIS A 16 0.78 -8.91 7.98
N LYS A 17 0.03 -9.25 6.95
CA LYS A 17 -0.62 -10.57 6.87
C LYS A 17 0.40 -11.65 6.52
N ARG A 18 0.99 -11.54 5.35
CA ARG A 18 1.94 -12.52 4.79
C ARG A 18 2.88 -11.85 3.79
N ILE A 19 4.11 -12.35 3.69
CA ILE A 19 5.00 -12.13 2.56
C ILE A 19 5.51 -13.49 2.04
N PRO A 20 5.72 -13.65 0.72
CA PRO A 20 5.32 -12.72 -0.33
C PRO A 20 3.80 -12.63 -0.48
N SER A 21 3.29 -11.45 -0.73
CA SER A 21 1.87 -11.23 -1.06
C SER A 21 1.66 -9.84 -1.69
N ARG A 22 0.65 -9.71 -2.52
CA ARG A 22 0.18 -8.43 -3.07
C ARG A 22 -1.27 -8.11 -2.66
N GLU A 23 -1.79 -8.76 -1.63
CA GLU A 23 -3.13 -8.51 -1.09
C GLU A 23 -3.35 -7.08 -0.62
N GLY A 24 -2.30 -6.43 -0.14
CA GLY A 24 -2.37 -5.07 0.37
C GLY A 24 -1.04 -4.34 0.33
N GLY A 25 -1.10 -3.02 0.51
CA GLY A 25 0.08 -2.16 0.47
C GLY A 25 1.11 -2.49 1.55
N VAL A 26 0.67 -2.87 2.76
CA VAL A 26 1.57 -3.23 3.87
C VAL A 26 2.44 -4.43 3.52
N GLU A 27 1.85 -5.46 2.89
CA GLU A 27 2.54 -6.67 2.45
C GLU A 27 3.63 -6.34 1.43
N ILE A 28 3.32 -5.46 0.47
CA ILE A 28 4.28 -5.00 -0.54
C ILE A 28 5.44 -4.25 0.14
N VAL A 29 5.14 -3.29 1.01
CA VAL A 29 6.16 -2.50 1.72
C VAL A 29 7.07 -3.39 2.56
N VAL A 30 6.51 -4.31 3.35
CA VAL A 30 7.30 -5.24 4.17
C VAL A 30 8.16 -6.14 3.30
N GLY A 31 7.62 -6.67 2.20
CA GLY A 31 8.37 -7.51 1.26
C GLY A 31 9.53 -6.77 0.61
N GLU A 32 9.32 -5.55 0.13
CA GLU A 32 10.34 -4.71 -0.51
C GLU A 32 11.44 -4.30 0.47
N LEU A 33 11.09 -3.87 1.68
CA LEU A 33 12.06 -3.52 2.72
C LEU A 33 12.85 -4.75 3.18
N ALA A 34 12.17 -5.84 3.54
CA ALA A 34 12.82 -7.04 4.10
C ALA A 34 13.83 -7.65 3.12
N THR A 35 13.48 -7.78 1.84
CA THR A 35 14.37 -8.35 0.82
C THR A 35 15.59 -7.48 0.56
N ARG A 36 15.44 -6.14 0.53
CA ARG A 36 16.57 -5.20 0.38
C ARG A 36 17.48 -5.18 1.60
N MET A 37 16.92 -5.24 2.79
CA MET A 37 17.70 -5.35 4.01
C MET A 37 18.54 -6.62 4.04
N VAL A 38 17.97 -7.77 3.62
CA VAL A 38 18.72 -9.02 3.46
C VAL A 38 19.81 -8.89 2.41
N ALA A 39 19.52 -8.31 1.24
CA ALA A 39 20.53 -8.03 0.20
C ALA A 39 21.64 -7.12 0.72
N SER A 40 21.34 -6.22 1.66
CA SER A 40 22.32 -5.39 2.38
C SER A 40 22.99 -6.14 3.54
N GLY A 41 22.66 -7.44 3.74
CA GLY A 41 23.29 -8.40 4.68
C GLY A 41 22.73 -8.36 6.11
N TYR A 42 21.54 -7.81 6.34
CA TYR A 42 20.85 -7.88 7.61
C TYR A 42 20.15 -9.24 7.78
N ASP A 43 20.01 -9.72 9.03
CA ASP A 43 19.26 -10.93 9.36
C ASP A 43 17.80 -10.54 9.65
N VAL A 44 16.92 -10.72 8.66
CA VAL A 44 15.51 -10.30 8.76
C VAL A 44 14.60 -11.51 8.92
N THR A 45 13.73 -11.45 9.92
CA THR A 45 12.64 -12.42 10.14
C THR A 45 11.30 -11.70 10.08
N CYS A 46 10.41 -12.15 9.20
CA CYS A 46 9.05 -11.68 9.12
C CYS A 46 8.08 -12.68 9.78
N PHE A 47 7.18 -12.17 10.60
CA PHE A 47 6.16 -12.97 11.27
C PHE A 47 4.84 -12.92 10.49
N ASN A 48 4.62 -13.94 9.65
CA ASN A 48 3.41 -14.11 8.87
C ASN A 48 2.24 -14.62 9.74
N ARG A 49 1.01 -14.20 9.42
CA ARG A 49 -0.19 -14.76 10.04
C ARG A 49 -0.32 -16.24 9.64
N GLY A 50 -0.74 -17.07 10.59
CA GLY A 50 -1.21 -18.43 10.31
C GLY A 50 -2.69 -18.43 9.93
N GLY A 51 -3.23 -19.58 9.53
CA GLY A 51 -4.62 -19.75 9.12
C GLY A 51 -4.90 -19.40 7.66
N HIS A 52 -6.16 -19.52 7.28
CA HIS A 52 -6.63 -19.13 5.95
C HIS A 52 -6.69 -17.62 5.79
N HIS A 53 -6.60 -17.14 4.57
CA HIS A 53 -6.65 -15.71 4.30
C HIS A 53 -8.07 -15.19 4.30
N VAL A 54 -8.24 -13.99 4.88
CA VAL A 54 -9.48 -13.23 4.80
C VAL A 54 -9.83 -12.87 3.34
N SER A 55 -8.86 -12.93 2.43
CA SER A 55 -9.01 -12.54 1.03
C SER A 55 -9.38 -13.69 0.07
N GLY A 56 -9.59 -14.91 0.58
CA GLY A 56 -10.01 -16.08 -0.20
C GLY A 56 -8.88 -17.02 -0.64
N ALA A 57 -9.26 -18.14 -1.25
CA ALA A 57 -8.36 -19.23 -1.64
C ALA A 57 -7.28 -18.86 -2.67
N ASP A 58 -7.51 -17.80 -3.45
CA ASP A 58 -6.57 -17.33 -4.47
C ASP A 58 -5.25 -16.82 -3.89
N PHE A 59 -5.21 -16.59 -2.58
CA PHE A 59 -4.03 -16.14 -1.82
C PHE A 59 -3.43 -17.23 -0.94
N ASP A 60 -4.00 -18.44 -0.93
CA ASP A 60 -3.48 -19.59 -0.19
C ASP A 60 -2.27 -20.18 -0.93
N GLU A 61 -1.12 -19.56 -0.81
CA GLU A 61 0.15 -20.14 -1.23
C GLU A 61 0.71 -21.02 -0.10
N LYS A 62 1.48 -22.07 -0.49
CA LYS A 62 2.18 -22.91 0.49
C LYS A 62 3.00 -22.05 1.43
N ALA A 63 2.91 -22.33 2.73
CA ALA A 63 3.69 -21.65 3.74
C ALA A 63 5.19 -21.82 3.46
N LEU A 64 5.85 -20.73 3.08
CA LEU A 64 7.28 -20.69 2.88
C LEU A 64 7.98 -20.48 4.22
N SER A 65 9.14 -21.11 4.41
CA SER A 65 10.05 -20.84 5.53
C SER A 65 11.02 -19.71 5.25
N GLU A 66 11.22 -19.39 3.96
CA GLU A 66 12.15 -18.36 3.48
C GLU A 66 11.66 -17.77 2.14
N TYR A 67 11.91 -16.50 1.92
CA TYR A 67 11.68 -15.80 0.66
C TYR A 67 12.80 -14.80 0.38
N LYS A 68 13.56 -15.00 -0.69
CA LYS A 68 14.71 -14.14 -1.08
C LYS A 68 15.66 -13.86 0.10
N GLY A 69 15.95 -14.88 0.92
CA GLY A 69 16.81 -14.78 2.10
C GLY A 69 16.13 -14.25 3.36
N VAL A 70 14.89 -13.78 3.28
CA VAL A 70 14.09 -13.36 4.44
C VAL A 70 13.53 -14.59 5.13
N LYS A 71 13.81 -14.76 6.42
CA LYS A 71 13.24 -15.84 7.23
C LYS A 71 11.76 -15.58 7.50
N LEU A 72 10.91 -16.56 7.21
CA LEU A 72 9.47 -16.48 7.41
C LEU A 72 9.04 -17.39 8.54
N LYS A 73 8.33 -16.83 9.52
CA LYS A 73 7.79 -17.59 10.65
C LYS A 73 6.31 -17.35 10.78
N GLN A 74 5.54 -18.42 10.71
CA GLN A 74 4.12 -18.34 11.02
C GLN A 74 3.90 -18.18 12.52
N VAL A 75 2.92 -17.33 12.89
CA VAL A 75 2.44 -17.17 14.24
C VAL A 75 1.02 -17.67 14.35
N PHE A 76 0.66 -18.16 15.55
CA PHE A 76 -0.71 -18.54 15.84
C PHE A 76 -1.66 -17.38 15.57
N THR A 77 -2.74 -17.69 14.89
CA THR A 77 -3.74 -16.70 14.44
C THR A 77 -5.13 -17.33 14.58
N VAL A 78 -6.02 -16.66 15.27
CA VAL A 78 -7.44 -17.04 15.29
C VAL A 78 -8.06 -16.53 14.01
N ASP A 79 -8.47 -17.45 13.12
CA ASP A 79 -8.95 -17.14 11.77
C ASP A 79 -10.40 -16.62 11.78
N VAL A 80 -10.60 -15.51 12.49
CA VAL A 80 -11.87 -14.79 12.60
C VAL A 80 -11.63 -13.32 12.32
N LYS A 81 -12.48 -12.70 11.53
CA LYS A 81 -12.41 -11.27 11.21
C LYS A 81 -12.26 -10.41 12.49
N GLY A 82 -11.28 -9.54 12.49
CA GLY A 82 -10.92 -8.70 13.64
C GLY A 82 -9.96 -9.38 14.62
N LEU A 83 -10.18 -10.65 15.01
CA LEU A 83 -9.32 -11.37 15.94
C LEU A 83 -8.00 -11.82 15.32
N ALA A 84 -7.98 -12.09 14.01
CA ALA A 84 -6.78 -12.53 13.31
C ALA A 84 -5.61 -11.52 13.45
N ALA A 85 -5.88 -10.23 13.28
CA ALA A 85 -4.87 -9.20 13.45
C ALA A 85 -4.38 -9.07 14.88
N MET A 86 -5.28 -9.14 15.86
CA MET A 86 -4.95 -9.02 17.30
C MET A 86 -4.11 -10.21 17.78
N THR A 87 -4.56 -11.43 17.52
CA THR A 87 -3.90 -12.66 17.98
C THR A 87 -2.54 -12.83 17.31
N SER A 88 -2.45 -12.62 15.99
CA SER A 88 -1.16 -12.69 15.28
C SER A 88 -0.17 -11.64 15.80
N SER A 89 -0.61 -10.41 16.06
CA SER A 89 0.25 -9.35 16.61
C SER A 89 0.73 -9.69 18.01
N PHE A 90 -0.12 -10.26 18.87
CA PHE A 90 0.27 -10.69 20.20
C PHE A 90 1.35 -11.80 20.15
N PHE A 91 1.10 -12.89 19.42
CA PHE A 91 2.06 -13.99 19.35
C PHE A 91 3.36 -13.62 18.62
N ALA A 92 3.29 -12.75 17.61
CA ALA A 92 4.48 -12.21 16.96
C ALA A 92 5.31 -11.36 17.94
N SER A 93 4.65 -10.51 18.73
CA SER A 93 5.31 -9.66 19.72
C SER A 93 5.96 -10.47 20.85
N VAL A 94 5.31 -11.55 21.31
CA VAL A 94 5.90 -12.50 22.28
C VAL A 94 7.16 -13.13 21.69
N LYS A 95 7.08 -13.67 20.45
CA LYS A 95 8.25 -14.28 19.80
C LYS A 95 9.38 -13.26 19.55
N ALA A 96 9.03 -12.01 19.24
CA ALA A 96 10.01 -10.94 19.04
C ALA A 96 10.67 -10.51 20.37
N ALA A 97 9.89 -10.39 21.45
CA ALA A 97 10.38 -9.99 22.77
C ALA A 97 11.40 -10.99 23.33
N PHE A 98 11.10 -12.28 23.27
CA PHE A 98 11.98 -13.34 23.79
C PHE A 98 13.01 -13.83 22.74
N GLY A 99 12.89 -13.41 21.49
CA GLY A 99 13.81 -13.75 20.42
C GLY A 99 15.13 -12.97 20.48
N ARG A 100 16.13 -13.45 19.74
CA ARG A 100 17.44 -12.78 19.63
C ARG A 100 17.38 -11.72 18.52
N PHE A 101 16.52 -10.71 18.68
CA PHE A 101 16.40 -9.57 17.78
C PHE A 101 16.97 -8.32 18.43
N ASP A 102 17.57 -7.46 17.63
CA ASP A 102 18.05 -6.14 18.05
C ASP A 102 16.94 -5.09 17.85
N VAL A 103 16.23 -5.21 16.73
CA VAL A 103 15.15 -4.29 16.32
C VAL A 103 13.85 -5.07 16.07
N VAL A 104 12.74 -4.49 16.49
CA VAL A 104 11.38 -4.97 16.18
C VAL A 104 10.63 -3.86 15.46
N HIS A 105 10.29 -4.10 14.20
CA HIS A 105 9.60 -3.14 13.36
C HIS A 105 8.13 -3.54 13.18
N PHE A 106 7.25 -2.70 13.68
CA PHE A 106 5.80 -2.85 13.60
C PHE A 106 5.26 -2.11 12.38
N HIS A 107 4.37 -2.74 11.64
CA HIS A 107 3.67 -2.13 10.52
C HIS A 107 2.17 -2.04 10.81
N ALA A 108 1.58 -0.86 10.58
CA ALA A 108 0.21 -0.46 10.87
C ALA A 108 -0.09 -0.21 12.36
N GLU A 109 -1.13 0.60 12.62
CA GLU A 109 -1.50 1.04 13.98
C GLU A 109 -1.98 -0.10 14.87
N GLY A 110 -2.87 -0.96 14.37
CA GLY A 110 -3.44 -2.05 15.17
C GLY A 110 -2.39 -2.95 15.82
N PRO A 111 -1.40 -3.50 15.09
CA PRO A 111 -0.30 -4.27 15.66
C PRO A 111 0.51 -3.53 16.71
N CYS A 112 0.64 -2.21 16.60
CA CYS A 112 1.36 -1.38 17.58
C CYS A 112 0.78 -1.44 18.99
N ALA A 113 -0.47 -1.91 19.18
CA ALA A 113 -1.03 -2.14 20.51
C ALA A 113 -0.20 -3.12 21.36
N MET A 114 0.65 -3.94 20.73
CA MET A 114 1.55 -4.90 21.39
C MET A 114 3.01 -4.43 21.46
N LEU A 115 3.32 -3.22 21.00
CA LEU A 115 4.69 -2.67 20.90
C LEU A 115 5.38 -2.56 22.28
N TRP A 116 4.61 -2.30 23.34
CA TRP A 116 5.13 -2.21 24.71
C TRP A 116 5.84 -3.50 25.15
N LEU A 117 5.44 -4.66 24.63
CA LEU A 117 6.00 -5.95 25.08
C LEU A 117 7.49 -6.11 24.69
N PRO A 118 7.89 -6.09 23.39
CA PRO A 118 9.32 -6.13 23.07
C PRO A 118 10.09 -4.93 23.63
N LYS A 119 9.45 -3.78 23.81
CA LYS A 119 10.08 -2.62 24.45
C LYS A 119 10.49 -2.89 25.88
N LEU A 120 9.65 -3.57 26.69
CA LEU A 120 10.00 -3.99 28.04
C LEU A 120 11.21 -4.94 28.11
N PHE A 121 11.45 -5.71 27.04
CA PHE A 121 12.60 -6.60 26.91
C PHE A 121 13.83 -5.91 26.27
N GLY A 122 13.85 -4.58 26.25
CA GLY A 122 15.00 -3.78 25.81
C GLY A 122 15.22 -3.79 24.30
N LYS A 123 14.23 -4.19 23.48
CA LYS A 123 14.34 -4.13 22.02
C LYS A 123 14.15 -2.70 21.55
N ARG A 124 14.90 -2.32 20.47
CA ARG A 124 14.61 -1.10 19.75
C ARG A 124 13.34 -1.33 18.92
N CYS A 125 12.34 -0.50 19.12
CA CYS A 125 11.02 -0.66 18.51
C CYS A 125 10.72 0.48 17.54
N ILE A 126 10.47 0.15 16.29
CA ILE A 126 10.10 1.09 15.23
C ILE A 126 8.65 0.82 14.83
N ALA A 127 7.88 1.86 14.57
CA ALA A 127 6.51 1.76 14.06
C ALA A 127 6.40 2.47 12.71
N THR A 128 5.89 1.79 11.67
CA THR A 128 5.46 2.45 10.43
C THR A 128 3.95 2.53 10.39
N VAL A 129 3.42 3.75 10.38
CA VAL A 129 1.99 4.05 10.25
C VAL A 129 1.68 4.27 8.78
N HIS A 130 0.93 3.32 8.19
CA HIS A 130 0.60 3.32 6.76
C HIS A 130 -0.62 4.17 6.39
N GLY A 131 -1.26 4.78 7.34
CA GLY A 131 -2.44 5.62 7.23
C GLY A 131 -3.16 5.65 8.57
N LEU A 132 -4.03 6.62 8.78
CA LEU A 132 -4.84 6.72 10.00
C LEU A 132 -6.01 5.73 9.91
N ASP A 133 -5.70 4.45 10.17
CA ASP A 133 -6.65 3.34 9.99
C ASP A 133 -7.90 3.47 10.85
N HIS A 134 -7.82 4.12 12.03
CA HIS A 134 -8.95 4.37 12.92
C HIS A 134 -10.02 5.28 12.30
N GLN A 135 -9.66 6.09 11.28
CA GLN A 135 -10.57 6.98 10.55
C GLN A 135 -11.31 6.28 9.41
N ARG A 136 -10.95 5.04 9.07
CA ARG A 136 -11.58 4.29 7.98
C ARG A 136 -12.97 3.80 8.36
N ALA A 137 -13.95 4.07 7.52
CA ALA A 137 -15.37 3.74 7.74
C ALA A 137 -15.65 2.23 7.95
N LYS A 138 -14.76 1.36 7.47
CA LYS A 138 -14.89 -0.10 7.55
C LYS A 138 -14.81 -0.68 8.97
N TRP A 139 -14.27 0.06 9.93
CA TRP A 139 -14.06 -0.44 11.28
C TRP A 139 -15.25 -0.11 12.20
N GLY A 140 -15.82 -1.12 12.83
CA GLY A 140 -16.78 -0.91 13.91
C GLY A 140 -16.13 -0.27 15.14
N LYS A 141 -16.93 0.29 16.06
CA LYS A 141 -16.47 1.07 17.22
C LYS A 141 -15.37 0.36 18.06
N LEU A 142 -15.49 -0.93 18.31
CA LEU A 142 -14.49 -1.70 19.10
C LEU A 142 -13.16 -1.86 18.36
N ALA A 143 -13.21 -2.11 17.04
CA ALA A 143 -12.01 -2.22 16.23
C ALA A 143 -11.28 -0.87 16.11
N SER A 144 -12.03 0.22 15.90
CA SER A 144 -11.47 1.58 15.88
C SER A 144 -10.80 1.94 17.22
N LEU A 145 -11.42 1.56 18.34
CA LEU A 145 -10.83 1.77 19.67
C LEU A 145 -9.52 0.99 19.86
N TYR A 146 -9.47 -0.26 19.39
CA TYR A 146 -8.23 -1.06 19.43
C TYR A 146 -7.12 -0.45 18.55
N ILE A 147 -7.45 -0.01 17.34
CA ILE A 147 -6.51 0.64 16.42
C ILE A 147 -5.98 1.94 17.06
N PHE A 148 -6.87 2.74 17.63
CA PHE A 148 -6.50 3.98 18.33
C PHE A 148 -5.63 3.73 19.57
N ALA A 149 -5.90 2.63 20.31
CA ALA A 149 -5.01 2.22 21.39
C ALA A 149 -3.62 1.84 20.87
N GLY A 150 -3.53 1.24 19.68
CA GLY A 150 -2.28 0.94 19.00
C GLY A 150 -1.49 2.20 18.63
N GLU A 151 -2.16 3.22 18.10
CA GLU A 151 -1.56 4.52 17.81
C GLU A 151 -0.96 5.16 19.08
N LYS A 152 -1.74 5.21 20.17
CA LYS A 152 -1.24 5.70 21.49
C LYS A 152 -0.07 4.87 22.02
N CYS A 153 -0.10 3.57 21.80
CA CYS A 153 0.99 2.69 22.20
C CYS A 153 2.26 2.97 21.38
N ALA A 154 2.14 3.20 20.07
CA ALA A 154 3.25 3.63 19.22
C ALA A 154 3.83 4.96 19.70
N VAL A 155 2.98 5.97 19.94
CA VAL A 155 3.40 7.28 20.47
C VAL A 155 4.20 7.16 21.76
N LYS A 156 3.77 6.28 22.66
CA LYS A 156 4.38 6.14 24.01
C LYS A 156 5.65 5.29 24.02
N PHE A 157 5.71 4.23 23.22
CA PHE A 157 6.72 3.18 23.38
C PHE A 157 7.64 2.99 22.18
N ALA A 158 7.30 3.47 20.98
CA ALA A 158 8.21 3.38 19.84
C ALA A 158 9.43 4.30 20.03
N ASP A 159 10.60 3.81 19.67
CA ASP A 159 11.80 4.65 19.59
C ASP A 159 11.64 5.66 18.45
N GLU A 160 11.23 5.17 17.28
CA GLU A 160 10.92 6.02 16.13
C GLU A 160 9.55 5.64 15.52
N ILE A 161 8.85 6.64 14.98
CA ILE A 161 7.62 6.44 14.22
C ILE A 161 7.86 6.95 12.80
N ILE A 162 7.68 6.07 11.84
CA ILE A 162 7.73 6.39 10.41
C ILE A 162 6.30 6.67 9.95
N VAL A 163 6.12 7.75 9.21
CA VAL A 163 4.86 8.14 8.57
C VAL A 163 5.07 8.34 7.07
N LEU A 164 4.01 8.19 6.28
CA LEU A 164 4.07 8.18 4.82
C LEU A 164 3.71 9.52 4.15
N SER A 165 3.29 10.52 4.94
CA SER A 165 3.00 11.88 4.43
C SER A 165 3.35 12.94 5.46
N GLU A 166 3.60 14.16 4.99
CA GLU A 166 3.81 15.33 5.87
C GLU A 166 2.55 15.68 6.67
N ASN A 167 1.37 15.43 6.10
CA ASN A 167 0.11 15.59 6.84
C ASN A 167 0.06 14.68 8.07
N MET A 168 0.56 13.44 7.94
CA MET A 168 0.65 12.54 9.08
C MET A 168 1.69 13.01 10.10
N GLN A 169 2.83 13.58 9.66
CA GLN A 169 3.78 14.19 10.61
C GLN A 169 3.10 15.30 11.42
N LYS A 170 2.41 16.20 10.73
CA LYS A 170 1.66 17.27 11.37
C LYS A 170 0.60 16.75 12.33
N TYR A 171 -0.16 15.72 11.94
CA TYR A 171 -1.15 15.08 12.81
C TYR A 171 -0.53 14.56 14.12
N PHE A 172 0.60 13.87 14.07
CA PHE A 172 1.27 13.35 15.28
C PHE A 172 1.87 14.46 16.14
N ASP A 173 2.39 15.53 15.52
CA ASP A 173 2.91 16.70 16.24
C ASP A 173 1.79 17.47 16.94
N ASP A 174 0.73 17.82 16.22
CA ASP A 174 -0.42 18.58 16.73
C ASP A 174 -1.19 17.80 17.81
N THR A 175 -1.38 16.48 17.63
CA THR A 175 -2.22 15.65 18.52
C THR A 175 -1.48 15.17 19.75
N TYR A 176 -0.20 14.83 19.60
CA TYR A 176 0.57 14.13 20.65
C TYR A 176 1.87 14.84 21.03
N SER A 177 2.23 15.95 20.38
CA SER A 177 3.58 16.57 20.45
C SER A 177 4.68 15.53 20.21
N ARG A 178 4.43 14.57 19.30
CA ARG A 178 5.33 13.46 18.97
C ARG A 178 5.95 13.67 17.60
N LYS A 179 7.25 13.92 17.57
CA LYS A 179 8.01 13.95 16.31
C LYS A 179 8.02 12.59 15.65
N THR A 180 7.82 12.60 14.35
CA THR A 180 7.84 11.41 13.49
C THR A 180 8.79 11.62 12.31
N VAL A 181 9.17 10.55 11.65
CA VAL A 181 10.06 10.62 10.48
C VAL A 181 9.26 10.34 9.22
N PHE A 182 9.27 11.26 8.28
CA PHE A 182 8.66 11.06 6.97
C PHE A 182 9.58 10.20 6.09
N ILE A 183 9.13 8.98 5.79
CA ILE A 183 9.75 8.09 4.82
C ILE A 183 8.64 7.58 3.91
N PRO A 184 8.58 8.01 2.65
CA PRO A 184 7.53 7.60 1.72
C PRO A 184 7.65 6.11 1.34
N ASN A 185 6.63 5.55 0.72
CA ASN A 185 6.76 4.29 0.01
C ASN A 185 7.66 4.47 -1.21
N GLY A 186 8.27 3.38 -1.66
CA GLY A 186 9.04 3.36 -2.89
C GLY A 186 8.30 2.71 -4.05
N VAL A 187 8.90 2.77 -5.21
CA VAL A 187 8.47 2.05 -6.41
C VAL A 187 9.68 1.51 -7.18
N ASN A 188 9.49 0.39 -7.85
CA ASN A 188 10.47 -0.16 -8.77
C ASN A 188 10.27 0.45 -10.16
N LYS A 189 11.36 0.63 -10.92
CA LYS A 189 11.24 0.96 -12.33
C LYS A 189 10.74 -0.28 -13.07
N ASN A 190 9.59 -0.15 -13.71
CA ASN A 190 8.98 -1.23 -14.47
C ASN A 190 9.22 -1.03 -15.97
N THR A 191 9.28 -2.15 -16.70
CA THR A 191 9.37 -2.14 -18.15
C THR A 191 7.99 -2.45 -18.73
N PRO A 192 7.41 -1.56 -19.55
CA PRO A 192 6.13 -1.83 -20.20
C PRO A 192 6.16 -3.11 -21.03
N VAL A 193 5.03 -3.81 -21.06
CA VAL A 193 4.87 -5.10 -21.74
C VAL A 193 3.69 -5.06 -22.69
N SER A 194 3.72 -5.89 -23.75
CA SER A 194 2.63 -5.98 -24.75
C SER A 194 1.35 -6.54 -24.15
N ALA A 195 0.22 -6.19 -24.77
CA ALA A 195 -1.10 -6.68 -24.45
C ALA A 195 -1.31 -8.06 -25.07
N GLU A 196 -1.29 -9.10 -24.26
CA GLU A 196 -1.51 -10.49 -24.66
C GLU A 196 -2.66 -11.10 -23.85
N GLU A 197 -2.44 -11.36 -22.54
CA GLU A 197 -3.47 -11.93 -21.66
C GLU A 197 -4.69 -11.04 -21.51
N ILE A 198 -4.52 -9.71 -21.44
CA ILE A 198 -5.65 -8.77 -21.35
C ILE A 198 -6.49 -8.77 -22.65
N THR A 199 -5.86 -9.02 -23.79
CA THR A 199 -6.59 -9.13 -25.07
C THR A 199 -7.39 -10.43 -25.10
N GLU A 200 -6.78 -11.54 -24.72
CA GLU A 200 -7.44 -12.85 -24.72
C GLU A 200 -8.61 -12.91 -23.71
N LYS A 201 -8.38 -12.43 -22.48
CA LYS A 201 -9.36 -12.59 -21.38
C LYS A 201 -10.47 -11.54 -21.40
N PHE A 202 -10.17 -10.30 -21.78
CA PHE A 202 -11.08 -9.16 -21.61
C PHE A 202 -11.32 -8.37 -22.92
N ASN A 203 -10.75 -8.80 -24.03
CA ASN A 203 -10.80 -8.08 -25.32
C ASN A 203 -10.36 -6.60 -25.14
N LEU A 204 -9.22 -6.42 -24.44
CA LEU A 204 -8.57 -5.12 -24.21
C LEU A 204 -7.34 -5.00 -25.11
N LYS A 205 -7.09 -3.79 -25.59
CA LYS A 205 -5.92 -3.47 -26.42
C LYS A 205 -5.22 -2.22 -25.88
N LYS A 206 -3.98 -2.02 -26.30
CA LYS A 206 -3.21 -0.83 -25.93
C LYS A 206 -4.01 0.45 -26.22
N ASP A 207 -3.99 1.36 -25.24
CA ASP A 207 -4.68 2.65 -25.23
C ASP A 207 -6.21 2.57 -25.43
N GLY A 208 -6.79 1.37 -25.30
CA GLY A 208 -8.22 1.13 -25.47
C GLY A 208 -9.05 1.26 -24.19
N TYR A 209 -8.45 1.63 -23.06
CA TYR A 209 -9.17 1.69 -21.79
C TYR A 209 -8.58 2.67 -20.77
N ILE A 210 -9.43 3.10 -19.86
CA ILE A 210 -9.11 3.83 -18.63
C ILE A 210 -9.04 2.80 -17.52
N LEU A 211 -7.97 2.81 -16.71
CA LEU A 211 -7.72 1.82 -15.66
C LEU A 211 -7.93 2.42 -14.27
N TYR A 212 -8.69 1.74 -13.45
CA TYR A 212 -8.63 1.80 -11.99
C TYR A 212 -8.05 0.49 -11.46
N LEU A 213 -7.15 0.55 -10.48
CA LEU A 213 -6.61 -0.64 -9.81
C LEU A 213 -6.49 -0.41 -8.31
N GLY A 214 -7.18 -1.26 -7.53
CA GLY A 214 -7.18 -1.19 -6.09
C GLY A 214 -8.30 -2.01 -5.46
N ARG A 215 -8.39 -1.99 -4.13
CA ARG A 215 -9.49 -2.65 -3.41
C ARG A 215 -10.82 -1.97 -3.71
N LEU A 216 -11.87 -2.76 -3.85
CA LEU A 216 -13.22 -2.24 -4.04
C LEU A 216 -13.84 -1.93 -2.67
N VAL A 217 -13.58 -0.72 -2.18
CA VAL A 217 -14.07 -0.19 -0.89
C VAL A 217 -14.51 1.26 -1.07
N PRO A 218 -15.50 1.75 -0.28
CA PRO A 218 -16.08 3.07 -0.48
C PRO A 218 -15.07 4.23 -0.50
N GLU A 219 -14.08 4.21 0.38
CA GLU A 219 -13.06 5.24 0.48
C GLU A 219 -12.15 5.37 -0.76
N LYS A 220 -12.25 4.43 -1.69
CA LYS A 220 -11.54 4.49 -2.99
C LYS A 220 -12.32 5.24 -4.07
N GLY A 221 -13.55 5.66 -3.81
CA GLY A 221 -14.32 6.54 -4.68
C GLY A 221 -14.66 5.99 -6.07
N ILE A 222 -14.68 4.66 -6.25
CA ILE A 222 -14.88 4.02 -7.57
C ILE A 222 -16.24 4.40 -8.16
N HIS A 223 -17.23 4.61 -7.32
CA HIS A 223 -18.57 5.06 -7.74
C HIS A 223 -18.52 6.43 -8.43
N TYR A 224 -17.66 7.37 -7.97
CA TYR A 224 -17.47 8.65 -8.68
C TYR A 224 -16.93 8.43 -10.10
N LEU A 225 -15.98 7.50 -10.26
CA LEU A 225 -15.39 7.19 -11.56
C LEU A 225 -16.41 6.53 -12.51
N ILE A 226 -17.22 5.60 -12.00
CA ILE A 226 -18.28 4.97 -12.78
C ILE A 226 -19.31 6.01 -13.22
N ASP A 227 -19.74 6.90 -12.32
CA ASP A 227 -20.75 7.92 -12.62
C ASP A 227 -20.20 8.96 -13.62
N ALA A 228 -18.96 9.39 -13.47
CA ALA A 228 -18.30 10.28 -14.42
C ALA A 228 -18.18 9.62 -15.80
N PHE A 229 -17.71 8.37 -15.85
CA PHE A 229 -17.48 7.64 -17.09
C PHE A 229 -18.76 7.39 -17.90
N LYS A 230 -19.87 7.09 -17.26
CA LYS A 230 -21.17 6.92 -17.92
C LYS A 230 -21.64 8.15 -18.70
N GLY A 231 -21.20 9.33 -18.28
CA GLY A 231 -21.54 10.58 -18.94
C GLY A 231 -20.60 10.98 -20.07
N ILE A 232 -19.58 10.17 -20.40
CA ILE A 232 -18.56 10.47 -21.42
C ILE A 232 -18.83 9.68 -22.70
N ASP A 233 -18.84 10.38 -23.84
CA ASP A 233 -18.88 9.73 -25.16
C ASP A 233 -17.47 9.31 -25.57
N THR A 234 -17.18 8.01 -25.53
CA THR A 234 -15.86 7.46 -25.83
C THR A 234 -15.93 6.01 -26.31
N ASP A 235 -15.01 5.63 -27.18
CA ASP A 235 -14.80 4.24 -27.63
C ASP A 235 -13.97 3.40 -26.63
N LYS A 236 -13.42 4.03 -25.60
CA LYS A 236 -12.61 3.34 -24.60
C LYS A 236 -13.48 2.66 -23.56
N LYS A 237 -12.94 1.58 -23.00
CA LYS A 237 -13.56 0.88 -21.86
C LYS A 237 -13.08 1.48 -20.55
N LEU A 238 -13.88 1.36 -19.50
CA LEU A 238 -13.41 1.53 -18.11
C LEU A 238 -13.09 0.15 -17.54
N VAL A 239 -11.86 -0.04 -17.09
CA VAL A 239 -11.40 -1.29 -16.45
C VAL A 239 -11.23 -1.06 -14.97
N ILE A 240 -11.96 -1.84 -14.17
CA ILE A 240 -11.92 -1.82 -12.71
C ILE A 240 -11.26 -3.12 -12.24
N ALA A 241 -9.98 -3.04 -11.90
CA ALA A 241 -9.18 -4.17 -11.46
C ALA A 241 -9.04 -4.18 -9.94
N GLY A 242 -9.42 -5.31 -9.32
CA GLY A 242 -9.34 -5.53 -7.88
C GLY A 242 -10.55 -6.23 -7.32
N GLY A 243 -10.45 -6.63 -6.06
CA GLY A 243 -11.49 -7.38 -5.36
C GLY A 243 -12.01 -6.68 -4.11
N ALA A 244 -13.11 -7.16 -3.59
CA ALA A 244 -13.61 -6.80 -2.27
C ALA A 244 -12.62 -7.27 -1.20
N SER A 245 -12.47 -6.51 -0.11
CA SER A 245 -11.53 -6.90 0.96
C SER A 245 -12.22 -7.44 2.21
N ASP A 246 -13.25 -6.79 2.69
CA ASP A 246 -13.88 -7.11 3.97
C ASP A 246 -15.38 -7.39 3.85
N SER A 247 -16.02 -6.89 2.79
CA SER A 247 -17.43 -7.06 2.45
C SER A 247 -17.56 -6.98 0.94
N THR A 248 -18.44 -7.79 0.36
CA THR A 248 -18.73 -7.78 -1.09
C THR A 248 -19.80 -6.75 -1.46
N GLU A 249 -20.58 -6.26 -0.50
CA GLU A 249 -21.75 -5.42 -0.73
C GLU A 249 -21.46 -4.23 -1.65
N TYR A 250 -20.43 -3.43 -1.33
CA TYR A 250 -20.05 -2.30 -2.19
C TYR A 250 -19.59 -2.73 -3.59
N ALA A 251 -18.81 -3.81 -3.68
CA ALA A 251 -18.35 -4.35 -4.96
C ALA A 251 -19.53 -4.86 -5.81
N ASP A 252 -20.51 -5.51 -5.17
CA ASP A 252 -21.71 -6.01 -5.83
C ASP A 252 -22.58 -4.85 -6.32
N ASP A 253 -22.69 -3.76 -5.54
CA ASP A 253 -23.42 -2.56 -5.96
C ASP A 253 -22.75 -1.83 -7.11
N LEU A 254 -21.41 -1.75 -7.13
CA LEU A 254 -20.65 -1.23 -8.28
C LEU A 254 -20.93 -2.05 -9.54
N LYS A 255 -20.91 -3.39 -9.43
CA LYS A 255 -21.19 -4.29 -10.57
C LYS A 255 -22.61 -4.14 -11.08
N LYS A 256 -23.61 -4.01 -10.20
CA LYS A 256 -25.02 -3.76 -10.59
C LYS A 256 -25.20 -2.42 -11.31
N SER A 257 -24.42 -1.42 -10.92
CA SER A 257 -24.52 -0.08 -11.52
C SER A 257 -23.65 0.09 -12.77
N SER A 258 -22.97 -0.97 -13.25
CA SER A 258 -22.11 -0.92 -14.43
C SER A 258 -22.90 -0.97 -15.75
N CYS A 259 -22.23 -0.70 -16.87
CA CYS A 259 -22.72 -0.83 -18.23
C CYS A 259 -21.74 -1.65 -19.08
N ASP A 260 -22.11 -1.96 -20.32
CA ASP A 260 -21.34 -2.85 -21.21
C ASP A 260 -19.89 -2.41 -21.45
N ASN A 261 -19.61 -1.12 -21.32
CA ASN A 261 -18.28 -0.56 -21.50
C ASN A 261 -17.43 -0.59 -20.22
N ILE A 262 -17.93 -1.16 -19.09
CA ILE A 262 -17.21 -1.29 -17.84
C ILE A 262 -16.85 -2.75 -17.59
N VAL A 263 -15.55 -3.02 -17.48
CA VAL A 263 -15.00 -4.38 -17.29
C VAL A 263 -14.47 -4.51 -15.88
N PHE A 264 -15.00 -5.46 -15.11
CA PHE A 264 -14.47 -5.86 -13.81
C PHE A 264 -13.58 -7.09 -14.01
N THR A 265 -12.31 -6.99 -13.61
CA THR A 265 -11.37 -8.11 -13.77
C THR A 265 -11.22 -8.97 -12.54
N ASP A 266 -11.87 -8.56 -11.44
CA ASP A 266 -11.59 -9.06 -10.10
C ASP A 266 -10.10 -8.89 -9.72
N PHE A 267 -9.58 -9.67 -8.79
CA PHE A 267 -8.18 -9.57 -8.36
C PHE A 267 -7.23 -10.08 -9.45
N VAL A 268 -6.23 -9.28 -9.80
CA VAL A 268 -5.21 -9.60 -10.81
C VAL A 268 -3.81 -9.61 -10.22
N LYS A 269 -2.94 -10.47 -10.75
CA LYS A 269 -1.54 -10.60 -10.34
C LYS A 269 -0.63 -11.00 -11.53
N GLY A 270 0.68 -10.91 -11.31
CA GLY A 270 1.68 -11.33 -12.30
C GLY A 270 1.56 -10.61 -13.63
N ARG A 271 1.71 -11.34 -14.73
CA ARG A 271 1.72 -10.80 -16.07
C ARG A 271 0.48 -9.99 -16.43
N LEU A 272 -0.69 -10.47 -16.03
CA LEU A 272 -1.97 -9.78 -16.27
C LEU A 272 -2.00 -8.38 -15.63
N LEU A 273 -1.47 -8.24 -14.41
CA LEU A 273 -1.34 -6.94 -13.72
C LEU A 273 -0.36 -6.01 -14.46
N GLU A 274 0.79 -6.54 -14.89
CA GLU A 274 1.79 -5.78 -15.65
C GLU A 274 1.22 -5.28 -16.98
N GLU A 275 0.47 -6.11 -17.68
CA GLU A 275 -0.19 -5.73 -18.95
C GLU A 275 -1.25 -4.67 -18.74
N LEU A 276 -2.06 -4.76 -17.67
CA LEU A 276 -3.06 -3.73 -17.37
C LEU A 276 -2.44 -2.36 -17.13
N TYR A 277 -1.35 -2.27 -16.39
CA TYR A 277 -0.64 -1.00 -16.22
C TYR A 277 0.03 -0.52 -17.49
N SER A 278 0.65 -1.43 -18.27
CA SER A 278 1.46 -1.08 -19.44
C SER A 278 0.67 -0.55 -20.61
N ASN A 279 -0.59 -0.94 -20.72
CA ASN A 279 -1.40 -0.69 -21.92
C ASN A 279 -2.61 0.23 -21.69
N ALA A 280 -2.76 0.81 -20.49
CA ALA A 280 -3.82 1.75 -20.20
C ALA A 280 -3.62 3.08 -20.93
N TYR A 281 -4.71 3.71 -21.38
CA TYR A 281 -4.71 5.08 -21.89
C TYR A 281 -4.53 6.08 -20.77
N LEU A 282 -5.32 5.93 -19.69
CA LEU A 282 -5.23 6.70 -18.46
C LEU A 282 -5.30 5.76 -17.27
N TYR A 283 -4.69 6.16 -16.16
CA TYR A 283 -4.91 5.56 -14.84
C TYR A 283 -5.67 6.55 -13.95
N VAL A 284 -6.72 6.10 -13.26
CA VAL A 284 -7.55 6.97 -12.41
C VAL A 284 -7.58 6.44 -10.98
N LEU A 285 -7.30 7.31 -10.01
CA LEU A 285 -7.41 7.00 -8.58
C LEU A 285 -8.31 8.05 -7.88
N PRO A 286 -9.62 7.81 -7.77
CA PRO A 286 -10.59 8.78 -7.27
C PRO A 286 -10.78 8.70 -5.74
N SER A 287 -9.73 8.41 -4.99
CA SER A 287 -9.80 8.09 -3.57
C SER A 287 -10.16 9.28 -2.70
N ASP A 288 -10.99 9.04 -1.68
CA ASP A 288 -11.30 9.99 -0.62
C ASP A 288 -10.22 10.01 0.49
N LEU A 289 -9.54 8.89 0.67
CA LEU A 289 -8.55 8.70 1.75
C LEU A 289 -7.46 7.72 1.30
N GLU A 290 -6.21 8.17 1.47
CA GLU A 290 -5.00 7.37 1.25
C GLU A 290 -4.00 7.57 2.38
N GLY A 291 -3.08 6.64 2.55
CA GLY A 291 -1.86 6.89 3.33
C GLY A 291 -0.73 7.32 2.40
N MET A 292 -0.41 6.45 1.45
CA MET A 292 0.42 6.70 0.28
C MET A 292 0.12 5.60 -0.76
N PRO A 293 -0.52 5.94 -1.89
CA PRO A 293 -1.10 4.94 -2.79
C PRO A 293 -0.04 4.25 -3.64
N LEU A 294 0.30 2.99 -3.31
CA LEU A 294 1.25 2.18 -4.09
C LEU A 294 0.78 1.96 -5.53
N SER A 295 -0.53 1.77 -5.75
CA SER A 295 -1.07 1.57 -7.10
C SER A 295 -0.86 2.78 -8.01
N LEU A 296 -0.85 4.00 -7.45
CA LEU A 296 -0.54 5.23 -8.17
C LEU A 296 0.96 5.29 -8.52
N LEU A 297 1.83 4.97 -7.56
CA LEU A 297 3.27 4.88 -7.79
C LEU A 297 3.58 3.86 -8.89
N GLU A 298 2.95 2.68 -8.82
CA GLU A 298 3.09 1.63 -9.85
C GLU A 298 2.58 2.11 -11.21
N ALA A 299 1.39 2.71 -11.28
CA ALA A 299 0.85 3.24 -12.52
C ALA A 299 1.80 4.24 -13.18
N MET A 300 2.32 5.19 -12.42
CA MET A 300 3.31 6.15 -12.92
C MET A 300 4.61 5.47 -13.36
N SER A 301 5.06 4.43 -12.66
CA SER A 301 6.30 3.72 -13.01
C SER A 301 6.21 2.95 -14.32
N TYR A 302 5.01 2.56 -14.74
CA TYR A 302 4.73 2.01 -16.07
C TYR A 302 4.55 3.08 -17.15
N GLY A 303 4.64 4.37 -16.81
CA GLY A 303 4.49 5.47 -17.75
C GLY A 303 3.04 5.85 -18.01
N ASN A 304 2.13 5.70 -17.06
CA ASN A 304 0.74 6.13 -17.24
C ASN A 304 0.57 7.65 -17.03
N CYS A 305 -0.34 8.24 -17.79
CA CYS A 305 -0.97 9.51 -17.45
C CYS A 305 -1.99 9.25 -16.32
N CYS A 306 -1.75 9.83 -15.14
CA CYS A 306 -2.55 9.57 -13.95
C CYS A 306 -3.47 10.75 -13.64
N VAL A 307 -4.74 10.42 -13.32
CA VAL A 307 -5.76 11.35 -12.82
C VAL A 307 -6.12 10.95 -11.40
N THR A 308 -6.04 11.87 -10.44
CA THR A 308 -6.30 11.57 -9.03
C THR A 308 -7.18 12.64 -8.37
N SER A 309 -7.84 12.28 -7.27
CA SER A 309 -8.44 13.30 -6.39
C SER A 309 -7.33 14.22 -5.82
N ASP A 310 -7.71 15.46 -5.48
CA ASP A 310 -6.84 16.51 -4.93
C ASP A 310 -6.54 16.34 -3.44
N ILE A 311 -6.54 15.10 -2.94
CA ILE A 311 -6.05 14.84 -1.58
C ILE A 311 -4.52 14.91 -1.56
N TYR A 312 -3.97 15.46 -0.48
CA TYR A 312 -2.53 15.70 -0.34
C TYR A 312 -1.67 14.46 -0.67
N GLU A 313 -2.11 13.27 -0.21
CA GLU A 313 -1.40 12.01 -0.41
C GLU A 313 -1.32 11.58 -1.89
N CYS A 314 -2.27 12.01 -2.73
CA CYS A 314 -2.24 11.80 -4.16
C CYS A 314 -1.49 12.93 -4.88
N GLU A 315 -1.77 14.20 -4.55
CA GLU A 315 -1.09 15.36 -5.14
C GLU A 315 0.42 15.32 -4.92
N SER A 316 0.87 14.95 -3.71
CA SER A 316 2.30 14.83 -3.40
C SER A 316 3.02 13.76 -4.21
N VAL A 317 2.29 12.74 -4.68
CA VAL A 317 2.82 11.69 -5.57
C VAL A 317 2.89 12.20 -7.00
N VAL A 318 1.78 12.67 -7.57
CA VAL A 318 1.74 13.04 -9.00
C VAL A 318 2.51 14.33 -9.29
N GLY A 319 2.53 15.30 -8.37
CA GLY A 319 3.14 16.60 -8.59
C GLY A 319 2.65 17.27 -9.88
N GLU A 320 3.58 17.77 -10.69
CA GLU A 320 3.26 18.34 -12.04
C GLU A 320 3.17 17.27 -13.15
N TYR A 321 3.29 15.99 -12.81
CA TYR A 321 3.34 14.87 -13.77
C TYR A 321 2.04 14.07 -13.81
N GLY A 322 0.95 14.59 -13.27
CA GLY A 322 -0.39 14.04 -13.33
C GLY A 322 -1.45 15.14 -13.27
N VAL A 323 -2.70 14.74 -13.36
CA VAL A 323 -3.85 15.64 -13.32
C VAL A 323 -4.65 15.39 -12.06
N THR A 324 -5.09 16.47 -11.38
CA THR A 324 -5.97 16.35 -10.21
C THR A 324 -7.36 16.86 -10.51
N PHE A 325 -8.32 16.29 -9.81
CA PHE A 325 -9.72 16.73 -9.78
C PHE A 325 -10.17 16.88 -8.35
N LYS A 326 -11.19 17.68 -8.10
CA LYS A 326 -11.72 17.96 -6.78
C LYS A 326 -12.35 16.70 -6.18
N LYS A 327 -11.85 16.28 -5.02
CA LYS A 327 -12.29 15.09 -4.29
C LYS A 327 -13.83 15.01 -4.20
N GLY A 328 -14.39 13.86 -4.61
CA GLY A 328 -15.80 13.58 -4.58
C GLY A 328 -16.64 14.31 -5.63
N ASP A 329 -16.03 15.13 -6.48
CA ASP A 329 -16.73 15.88 -7.53
C ASP A 329 -16.72 15.11 -8.85
N VAL A 330 -17.87 14.45 -9.12
CA VAL A 330 -18.10 13.65 -10.35
C VAL A 330 -17.98 14.50 -11.61
N ASN A 331 -18.47 15.77 -11.56
CA ASN A 331 -18.46 16.64 -12.73
C ASN A 331 -17.04 17.10 -13.07
N ASP A 332 -16.25 17.52 -12.07
CA ASP A 332 -14.86 17.89 -12.30
C ASP A 332 -14.04 16.68 -12.81
N LEU A 333 -14.24 15.49 -12.24
CA LEU A 333 -13.62 14.26 -12.75
C LEU A 333 -14.00 14.01 -14.21
N LYS A 334 -15.27 14.14 -14.54
CA LYS A 334 -15.76 13.99 -15.93
C LYS A 334 -15.07 15.00 -16.87
N GLU A 335 -15.05 16.28 -16.49
CA GLU A 335 -14.41 17.33 -17.30
C GLU A 335 -12.92 17.06 -17.54
N LYS A 336 -12.18 16.59 -16.52
CA LYS A 336 -10.76 16.22 -16.66
C LYS A 336 -10.57 15.03 -17.61
N LEU A 337 -11.45 14.02 -17.51
CA LEU A 337 -11.39 12.86 -18.40
C LEU A 337 -11.71 13.25 -19.86
N GLU A 338 -12.78 14.02 -20.10
CA GLU A 338 -13.15 14.51 -21.45
C GLU A 338 -12.04 15.37 -22.06
N TRP A 339 -11.43 16.23 -21.23
CA TRP A 339 -10.30 17.05 -21.66
C TRP A 339 -9.11 16.19 -22.09
N LEU A 340 -8.72 15.18 -21.32
CA LEU A 340 -7.62 14.27 -21.68
C LEU A 340 -7.94 13.39 -22.89
N LEU A 341 -9.18 12.92 -23.01
CA LEU A 341 -9.64 12.16 -24.17
C LEU A 341 -9.58 12.98 -25.47
N SER A 342 -9.84 14.30 -25.38
CA SER A 342 -9.79 15.22 -26.51
C SER A 342 -8.39 15.75 -26.82
N ASN A 343 -7.40 15.50 -25.93
CA ASN A 343 -6.04 16.02 -26.07
C ASN A 343 -4.97 14.92 -25.91
N PRO A 344 -4.86 14.00 -26.88
CA PRO A 344 -3.93 12.86 -26.78
C PRO A 344 -2.45 13.27 -26.65
N ASP A 345 -2.04 14.39 -27.22
CA ASP A 345 -0.68 14.91 -27.10
C ASP A 345 -0.32 15.27 -25.65
N ILE A 346 -1.31 15.74 -24.88
CA ILE A 346 -1.13 16.03 -23.47
C ILE A 346 -0.98 14.72 -22.68
N VAL A 347 -1.78 13.71 -23.00
CA VAL A 347 -1.67 12.38 -22.39
C VAL A 347 -0.28 11.81 -22.63
N GLU A 348 0.23 11.87 -23.87
CA GLU A 348 1.57 11.38 -24.21
C GLU A 348 2.68 12.16 -23.49
N LYS A 349 2.52 13.47 -23.34
CA LYS A 349 3.44 14.30 -22.56
C LYS A 349 3.53 13.84 -21.09
N TYR A 350 2.42 13.49 -20.46
CA TYR A 350 2.43 12.93 -19.12
C TYR A 350 3.04 11.53 -19.08
N LYS A 351 2.63 10.65 -20.00
CA LYS A 351 3.15 9.28 -20.11
C LYS A 351 4.68 9.24 -20.22
N SER A 352 5.25 10.06 -21.09
CA SER A 352 6.69 10.09 -21.34
C SER A 352 7.55 10.55 -20.16
N ARG A 353 6.97 11.20 -19.15
CA ARG A 353 7.70 11.84 -18.05
C ARG A 353 7.43 11.21 -16.68
N SER A 354 6.27 10.56 -16.51
CA SER A 354 5.80 10.06 -15.22
C SER A 354 6.72 9.01 -14.61
N SER A 355 7.22 8.06 -15.42
CA SER A 355 8.06 6.96 -14.92
C SER A 355 9.40 7.45 -14.36
N ASP A 356 10.10 8.30 -15.08
CA ASP A 356 11.40 8.82 -14.62
C ASP A 356 11.23 9.70 -13.37
N TYR A 357 10.19 10.52 -13.33
CA TYR A 357 9.88 11.34 -12.15
C TYR A 357 9.63 10.47 -10.90
N VAL A 358 8.68 9.53 -10.99
CA VAL A 358 8.26 8.75 -9.82
C VAL A 358 9.35 7.82 -9.32
N CYS A 359 10.10 7.17 -10.22
CA CYS A 359 11.19 6.24 -9.86
C CYS A 359 12.40 6.95 -9.26
N ASN A 360 12.67 8.19 -9.66
CA ASN A 360 13.74 8.99 -9.06
C ASN A 360 13.35 9.53 -7.69
N LYS A 361 12.09 10.00 -7.54
CA LYS A 361 11.60 10.60 -6.29
C LYS A 361 11.32 9.57 -5.19
N PHE A 362 10.80 8.40 -5.56
CA PHE A 362 10.31 7.36 -4.64
C PHE A 362 11.06 6.04 -4.83
N ASN A 363 12.36 6.06 -4.58
CA ASN A 363 13.24 4.92 -4.77
C ASN A 363 13.27 4.01 -3.54
N TRP A 364 13.02 2.70 -3.71
CA TRP A 364 13.03 1.73 -2.61
C TRP A 364 14.38 1.62 -1.90
N ASP A 365 15.49 1.81 -2.60
CA ASP A 365 16.83 1.70 -1.98
C ASP A 365 17.06 2.86 -1.01
N GLU A 366 16.64 4.08 -1.38
CA GLU A 366 16.68 5.25 -0.50
C GLU A 366 15.70 5.09 0.69
N VAL A 367 14.50 4.56 0.46
CA VAL A 367 13.52 4.24 1.51
C VAL A 367 14.11 3.24 2.50
N THR A 368 14.74 2.18 1.99
CA THR A 368 15.38 1.15 2.81
C THR A 368 16.54 1.73 3.61
N LYS A 369 17.39 2.54 2.99
CA LYS A 369 18.51 3.20 3.65
C LYS A 369 18.05 4.08 4.80
N LYS A 370 17.10 4.99 4.55
CA LYS A 370 16.53 5.86 5.60
C LYS A 370 15.91 5.05 6.74
N THR A 371 15.23 3.94 6.43
CA THR A 371 14.66 3.04 7.44
C THR A 371 15.75 2.37 8.28
N LEU A 372 16.81 1.90 7.64
CA LEU A 372 17.96 1.29 8.34
C LEU A 372 18.70 2.29 9.23
N ASP A 373 18.86 3.54 8.82
CA ASP A 373 19.47 4.59 9.64
C ASP A 373 18.74 4.75 10.98
N LEU A 374 17.42 4.64 10.98
CA LEU A 374 16.62 4.67 12.21
C LEU A 374 16.84 3.45 13.12
N TYR A 375 17.29 2.32 12.59
CA TYR A 375 17.55 1.11 13.39
C TYR A 375 18.77 1.23 14.30
N TYR A 376 19.72 2.07 13.94
CA TYR A 376 20.91 2.27 14.79
C TYR A 376 20.69 3.29 15.92
N GLY A 377 19.71 4.17 15.76
CA GLY A 377 19.53 5.33 16.64
C GLY A 377 20.59 6.40 16.34
N GLU A 378 20.24 7.65 16.55
CA GLU A 378 21.25 8.69 16.67
C GLU A 378 22.08 8.41 17.93
N GLU A 379 23.38 8.47 17.85
CA GLU A 379 24.21 8.66 19.04
C GLU A 379 23.83 10.05 19.60
N ARG A 380 22.95 10.06 20.60
CA ARG A 380 22.63 11.24 21.41
C ARG A 380 23.73 11.51 22.41
#